data_07faf2d9929a65ef27738ebb182bd8bc
#
_entry.id   07faf2d9929a65ef27738ebb182bd8bc
#
_cell.length_a   1.000
_cell.length_b   1.000
_cell.length_c   1.000
_cell.angle_alpha   90.00
_cell.angle_beta   90.00
_cell.angle_gamma   90.00
#
_symmetry.space_group_name_H-M   'P 1'
#
loop_
_entity.id
_entity.type
_entity.pdbx_description
1 polymer ?
#
loop_
_entity_poly.entity_id
_entity_poly.type
_entity_poly.pdbx_seq_one_letter_code
_entity_poly.pdbx_strand_id
1 'polypeptide(L)'
;VDRVTTVAGGVRASARVLARGDGRGGTVLPVLEGEGPLAVRRTRGSGAEARVMLVGAMSGPLGGDHFEVGAHAANGARLRVGSAAATLALPGQDKAGARYDVRLTVDDDAELYWLPEQLISAGGSDLTVTTSVDLAAGARLLLREEQVLGRAGEEPGRLTSRLTLRIDGRGVLDQELLCGPGAPGGWDGPAGLAGHRAVGQLVVVRPGFATEPPAARVFEEGAAVMPLAGPAALVTAVAPDALRLRRLLDGALASLD
;
A
#
# COMPACT_ATOMS: atom_id res chain seq x y z
N VAL A 1 10.12 26.92 0.04
CA VAL A 1 8.71 27.32 0.04
C VAL A 1 7.98 26.30 -0.81
N ASP A 2 7.28 25.37 -0.15
CA ASP A 2 6.57 24.26 -0.79
C ASP A 2 5.44 24.79 -1.69
N ARG A 3 5.47 24.45 -2.97
CA ARG A 3 4.39 24.80 -3.89
C ARG A 3 3.22 23.85 -3.67
N VAL A 4 2.20 24.31 -2.97
CA VAL A 4 0.87 23.68 -3.04
C VAL A 4 0.20 24.20 -4.31
N THR A 5 0.00 23.33 -5.28
CA THR A 5 -0.76 23.68 -6.48
C THR A 5 -2.24 23.40 -6.21
N THR A 6 -2.99 24.43 -5.89
CA THR A 6 -4.46 24.32 -5.78
C THR A 6 -5.04 24.43 -7.20
N VAL A 7 -5.70 23.38 -7.65
CA VAL A 7 -6.50 23.38 -8.87
C VAL A 7 -7.95 23.58 -8.46
N ALA A 8 -8.79 24.21 -9.30
CA ALA A 8 -10.22 24.32 -8.99
C ALA A 8 -10.80 22.94 -8.65
N GLY A 9 -11.15 22.72 -7.39
CA GLY A 9 -11.77 21.49 -6.87
C GLY A 9 -10.90 20.55 -6.04
N GLY A 10 -9.58 20.80 -5.82
CA GLY A 10 -8.76 19.91 -4.99
C GLY A 10 -7.27 20.29 -4.92
N VAL A 11 -6.51 19.55 -4.12
CA VAL A 11 -5.06 19.69 -3.95
C VAL A 11 -4.35 18.61 -4.75
N ARG A 12 -3.29 18.98 -5.46
CA ARG A 12 -2.32 18.04 -6.05
C ARG A 12 -1.05 18.06 -5.24
N ALA A 13 -0.56 16.86 -4.89
CA ALA A 13 0.68 16.71 -4.13
C ALA A 13 1.41 15.45 -4.57
N SER A 14 2.75 15.53 -4.56
CA SER A 14 3.59 14.40 -4.86
C SER A 14 4.65 14.17 -3.80
N ALA A 15 5.06 12.91 -3.64
CA ALA A 15 6.21 12.52 -2.84
C ALA A 15 7.07 11.55 -3.64
N ARG A 16 8.40 11.76 -3.61
CA ARG A 16 9.34 10.89 -4.32
C ARG A 16 10.50 10.47 -3.41
N VAL A 17 10.77 9.17 -3.43
CA VAL A 17 11.87 8.55 -2.70
C VAL A 17 12.70 7.73 -3.67
N LEU A 18 13.99 8.02 -3.78
CA LEU A 18 14.97 7.15 -4.44
C LEU A 18 15.99 6.69 -3.39
N ALA A 19 16.12 5.38 -3.25
CA ALA A 19 17.15 4.76 -2.44
C ALA A 19 18.16 4.05 -3.34
N ARG A 20 19.45 4.09 -2.97
CA ARG A 20 20.54 3.43 -3.71
C ARG A 20 21.54 2.85 -2.72
N GLY A 21 22.11 1.69 -3.05
CA GLY A 21 23.24 1.13 -2.32
C GLY A 21 24.43 2.10 -2.36
N ASP A 22 25.14 2.24 -1.25
CA ASP A 22 26.32 3.14 -1.11
C ASP A 22 27.64 2.48 -1.52
N GLY A 23 27.58 1.22 -1.97
CA GLY A 23 28.77 0.42 -2.31
C GLY A 23 29.55 -0.09 -1.09
N ARG A 24 29.09 0.21 0.14
CA ARG A 24 29.72 -0.20 1.41
C ARG A 24 28.77 -1.04 2.28
N GLY A 25 27.69 -1.51 1.67
CA GLY A 25 26.65 -2.30 2.33
C GLY A 25 25.56 -1.46 3.02
N GLY A 26 25.56 -0.14 2.86
CA GLY A 26 24.51 0.77 3.35
C GLY A 26 23.59 1.27 2.23
N THR A 27 22.60 2.08 2.60
CA THR A 27 21.65 2.71 1.67
C THR A 27 21.62 4.22 1.87
N VAL A 28 21.76 4.97 0.77
CA VAL A 28 21.61 6.42 0.70
C VAL A 28 20.30 6.80 0.02
N LEU A 29 19.81 7.99 0.27
CA LEU A 29 18.59 8.55 -0.31
C LEU A 29 18.95 9.78 -1.18
N PRO A 30 19.31 9.58 -2.46
CA PRO A 30 19.62 10.70 -3.37
C PRO A 30 18.42 11.61 -3.63
N VAL A 31 17.19 11.06 -3.58
CA VAL A 31 15.94 11.82 -3.70
C VAL A 31 15.07 11.53 -2.49
N LEU A 32 14.66 12.57 -1.81
CA LEU A 32 13.71 12.53 -0.70
C LEU A 32 12.89 13.83 -0.76
N GLU A 33 11.88 13.85 -1.60
CA GLU A 33 11.08 15.03 -1.95
C GLU A 33 9.62 14.81 -1.59
N GLY A 34 8.98 15.84 -1.05
CA GLY A 34 7.54 15.84 -0.78
C GLY A 34 6.96 17.23 -1.00
N GLU A 35 5.79 17.31 -1.58
CA GLU A 35 5.08 18.54 -1.91
C GLU A 35 3.75 18.61 -1.18
N GLY A 36 3.39 19.82 -0.75
CA GLY A 36 2.12 20.13 -0.12
C GLY A 36 1.84 19.25 1.10
N PRO A 37 0.69 18.54 1.14
CA PRO A 37 0.33 17.73 2.28
C PRO A 37 1.11 16.42 2.41
N LEU A 38 1.92 16.03 1.40
CA LEU A 38 2.73 14.82 1.42
C LEU A 38 4.19 15.15 1.80
N ALA A 39 4.47 15.18 3.09
CA ALA A 39 5.85 15.30 3.56
C ALA A 39 6.51 13.92 3.69
N VAL A 40 7.80 13.85 3.37
CA VAL A 40 8.62 12.65 3.57
C VAL A 40 9.76 12.96 4.53
N ARG A 41 10.04 12.07 5.47
CA ARG A 41 11.07 12.26 6.48
C ARG A 41 11.92 11.00 6.61
N ARG A 42 13.24 11.15 6.54
CA ARG A 42 14.16 10.08 6.92
C ARG A 42 14.09 9.88 8.43
N THR A 43 13.99 8.64 8.86
CA THR A 43 14.07 8.24 10.27
C THR A 43 15.30 7.34 10.49
N ARG A 44 15.61 7.05 11.75
CA ARG A 44 16.73 6.17 12.06
C ARG A 44 16.42 4.76 11.56
N GLY A 45 17.21 4.29 10.60
CA GLY A 45 17.21 2.90 10.14
C GLY A 45 18.09 2.01 11.01
N SER A 46 18.04 0.70 10.81
CA SER A 46 18.93 -0.28 11.42
C SER A 46 19.80 -0.93 10.34
N GLY A 47 21.12 -0.97 10.57
CA GLY A 47 22.06 -1.58 9.64
C GLY A 47 22.07 -0.90 8.28
N ALA A 48 21.91 -1.69 7.22
CA ALA A 48 21.95 -1.24 5.83
C ALA A 48 20.67 -0.54 5.32
N GLU A 49 19.58 -0.60 6.10
CA GLU A 49 18.26 -0.12 5.70
C GLU A 49 18.14 1.41 5.81
N ALA A 50 17.68 2.06 4.75
CA ALA A 50 17.16 3.42 4.82
C ALA A 50 15.68 3.39 5.17
N ARG A 51 15.27 4.18 6.18
CA ARG A 51 13.88 4.23 6.62
C ARG A 51 13.30 5.61 6.37
N VAL A 52 12.12 5.62 5.74
CA VAL A 52 11.38 6.82 5.38
C VAL A 52 9.96 6.72 5.94
N MET A 53 9.45 7.84 6.44
CA MET A 53 8.07 7.99 6.89
C MET A 53 7.37 9.02 6.04
N LEU A 54 6.22 8.63 5.49
CA LEU A 54 5.24 9.54 4.91
C LEU A 54 4.49 10.23 6.05
N VAL A 55 4.38 11.53 5.96
CA VAL A 55 3.68 12.34 6.96
C VAL A 55 2.64 13.19 6.23
N GLY A 56 1.36 12.94 6.50
CA GLY A 56 0.28 13.81 6.05
C GLY A 56 0.33 15.15 6.82
N ALA A 57 0.56 16.25 6.12
CA ALA A 57 0.57 17.58 6.75
C ALA A 57 -0.82 18.19 6.89
N MET A 58 -1.85 17.50 6.38
CA MET A 58 -3.27 17.86 6.50
C MET A 58 -4.14 16.60 6.48
N SER A 59 -5.38 16.70 6.92
CA SER A 59 -6.37 15.64 6.78
C SER A 59 -6.69 15.44 5.30
N GLY A 60 -6.66 14.20 4.84
CA GLY A 60 -6.95 13.87 3.44
C GLY A 60 -6.48 12.48 3.03
N PRO A 61 -6.77 12.10 1.77
CA PRO A 61 -7.29 12.96 0.70
C PRO A 61 -8.76 13.36 0.90
N LEU A 62 -9.07 14.61 0.51
CA LEU A 62 -10.43 15.10 0.38
C LEU A 62 -10.94 14.85 -1.05
N GLY A 63 -12.25 14.78 -1.23
CA GLY A 63 -12.82 14.71 -2.58
C GLY A 63 -12.28 15.82 -3.49
N GLY A 64 -11.80 15.43 -4.68
CA GLY A 64 -11.11 16.30 -5.64
C GLY A 64 -9.57 16.28 -5.53
N ASP A 65 -8.99 15.79 -4.43
CA ASP A 65 -7.53 15.70 -4.28
C ASP A 65 -6.92 14.61 -5.17
N HIS A 66 -5.68 14.86 -5.59
CA HIS A 66 -4.86 13.88 -6.29
C HIS A 66 -3.46 13.81 -5.67
N PHE A 67 -3.17 12.71 -5.00
CA PHE A 67 -1.88 12.44 -4.37
C PHE A 67 -1.12 11.38 -5.15
N GLU A 68 0.17 11.60 -5.35
CA GLU A 68 1.07 10.65 -6.00
C GLU A 68 2.27 10.35 -5.09
N VAL A 69 2.57 9.07 -4.90
CA VAL A 69 3.77 8.65 -4.16
C VAL A 69 4.59 7.70 -5.02
N GLY A 70 5.84 8.04 -5.26
CA GLY A 70 6.81 7.19 -5.93
C GLY A 70 7.91 6.73 -4.99
N ALA A 71 8.20 5.43 -4.94
CA ALA A 71 9.34 4.89 -4.21
C ALA A 71 10.14 3.95 -5.13
N HIS A 72 11.44 4.21 -5.25
CA HIS A 72 12.35 3.40 -6.05
C HIS A 72 13.52 2.92 -5.17
N ALA A 73 13.64 1.62 -5.01
CA ALA A 73 14.80 0.96 -4.43
C ALA A 73 15.70 0.50 -5.58
N ALA A 74 16.77 1.27 -5.87
CA ALA A 74 17.74 0.94 -6.91
C ALA A 74 18.73 -0.12 -6.41
N ASN A 75 19.48 -0.72 -7.35
CA ASN A 75 20.37 -1.84 -7.09
C ASN A 75 21.12 -1.78 -5.74
N GLY A 76 21.02 -2.87 -5.00
CA GLY A 76 21.69 -3.02 -3.70
C GLY A 76 21.06 -2.20 -2.55
N ALA A 77 19.99 -1.45 -2.80
CA ALA A 77 19.33 -0.66 -1.78
C ALA A 77 18.39 -1.52 -0.90
N ARG A 78 18.32 -1.14 0.38
CA ARG A 78 17.28 -1.63 1.29
C ARG A 78 16.46 -0.45 1.79
N LEU A 79 15.22 -0.36 1.33
CA LEU A 79 14.34 0.76 1.63
C LEU A 79 13.12 0.29 2.41
N ARG A 80 12.83 0.94 3.54
CA ARG A 80 11.56 0.78 4.25
C ARG A 80 10.79 2.09 4.22
N VAL A 81 9.56 2.04 3.73
CA VAL A 81 8.63 3.17 3.72
C VAL A 81 7.42 2.81 4.58
N GLY A 82 7.11 3.67 5.52
CA GLY A 82 5.91 3.62 6.34
C GLY A 82 5.20 4.96 6.33
N SER A 83 4.11 5.08 7.06
CA SER A 83 3.47 6.36 7.33
C SER A 83 3.37 6.63 8.84
N ALA A 84 3.35 7.91 9.22
CA ALA A 84 3.30 8.30 10.64
C ALA A 84 1.92 8.10 11.26
N ALA A 85 0.87 8.04 10.43
CA ALA A 85 -0.51 7.86 10.83
C ALA A 85 -1.31 7.18 9.70
N ALA A 86 -2.52 6.75 10.02
CA ALA A 86 -3.48 6.28 9.04
C ALA A 86 -3.84 7.39 8.04
N THR A 87 -4.10 6.99 6.80
CA THR A 87 -4.65 7.86 5.76
C THR A 87 -6.17 7.90 5.90
N LEU A 88 -6.75 9.09 6.02
CA LEU A 88 -8.20 9.25 6.19
C LEU A 88 -8.80 9.92 4.95
N ALA A 89 -9.48 9.14 4.11
CA ALA A 89 -10.26 9.69 3.01
C ALA A 89 -11.54 10.34 3.53
N LEU A 90 -11.78 11.57 3.13
CA LEU A 90 -12.91 12.38 3.58
C LEU A 90 -13.71 12.90 2.38
N PRO A 91 -15.01 13.22 2.55
CA PRO A 91 -15.79 13.86 1.50
C PRO A 91 -15.21 15.23 1.15
N GLY A 92 -15.23 15.59 -0.13
CA GLY A 92 -14.94 16.94 -0.61
C GLY A 92 -16.19 17.81 -0.69
N GLN A 93 -16.00 19.10 -0.98
CA GLN A 93 -17.13 20.03 -1.14
C GLN A 93 -18.00 19.74 -2.34
N ASP A 94 -17.40 19.30 -3.46
CA ASP A 94 -18.06 19.17 -4.76
C ASP A 94 -18.42 17.72 -5.14
N LYS A 95 -18.44 16.78 -4.21
CA LYS A 95 -18.67 15.33 -4.47
C LYS A 95 -17.71 14.72 -5.52
N ALA A 96 -16.61 15.42 -5.84
CA ALA A 96 -15.58 14.85 -6.70
C ALA A 96 -14.84 13.72 -5.98
N GLY A 97 -14.49 12.66 -6.70
CA GLY A 97 -13.66 11.57 -6.14
C GLY A 97 -12.21 12.06 -5.94
N ALA A 98 -11.57 11.54 -4.90
CA ALA A 98 -10.13 11.69 -4.68
C ALA A 98 -9.36 10.57 -5.38
N ARG A 99 -8.07 10.82 -5.67
CA ARG A 99 -7.15 9.84 -6.23
C ARG A 99 -5.88 9.75 -5.39
N TYR A 100 -5.39 8.53 -5.19
CA TYR A 100 -4.12 8.26 -4.54
C TYR A 100 -3.35 7.22 -5.35
N ASP A 101 -2.36 7.66 -6.10
CA ASP A 101 -1.54 6.81 -6.96
C ASP A 101 -0.20 6.49 -6.29
N VAL A 102 0.14 5.21 -6.19
CA VAL A 102 1.39 4.70 -5.64
C VAL A 102 2.14 3.96 -6.75
N ARG A 103 3.41 4.33 -6.97
CA ARG A 103 4.31 3.68 -7.92
C ARG A 103 5.55 3.17 -7.19
N LEU A 104 5.76 1.87 -7.21
CA LEU A 104 6.88 1.21 -6.56
C LEU A 104 7.75 0.52 -7.61
N THR A 105 9.05 0.80 -7.56
CA THR A 105 10.04 0.16 -8.44
C THR A 105 11.14 -0.44 -7.58
N VAL A 106 11.54 -1.68 -7.87
CA VAL A 106 12.61 -2.36 -7.15
C VAL A 106 13.53 -3.03 -8.17
N ASP A 107 14.79 -2.59 -8.21
CA ASP A 107 15.81 -3.13 -9.10
C ASP A 107 16.36 -4.46 -8.58
N ASP A 108 17.25 -5.09 -9.36
CA ASP A 108 17.94 -6.31 -8.94
C ASP A 108 18.73 -6.10 -7.65
N ASP A 109 18.79 -7.13 -6.82
CA ASP A 109 19.47 -7.13 -5.52
C ASP A 109 18.98 -6.04 -4.56
N ALA A 110 17.86 -5.39 -4.86
CA ALA A 110 17.25 -4.40 -4.00
C ALA A 110 16.06 -4.99 -3.21
N GLU A 111 15.74 -4.33 -2.11
CA GLU A 111 14.67 -4.74 -1.20
C GLU A 111 13.82 -3.55 -0.81
N LEU A 112 12.50 -3.67 -0.96
CA LEU A 112 11.52 -2.67 -0.55
C LEU A 112 10.53 -3.25 0.47
N TYR A 113 10.40 -2.57 1.60
CA TYR A 113 9.31 -2.74 2.54
C TYR A 113 8.36 -1.55 2.41
N TRP A 114 7.18 -1.77 1.82
CA TRP A 114 6.11 -0.79 1.73
C TRP A 114 5.05 -1.10 2.77
N LEU A 115 5.08 -0.41 3.90
CA LEU A 115 4.32 -0.73 5.11
C LEU A 115 3.62 0.52 5.68
N PRO A 116 2.76 1.19 4.92
CA PRO A 116 1.98 2.31 5.46
C PRO A 116 1.01 1.84 6.54
N GLU A 117 0.52 2.78 7.34
CA GLU A 117 -0.63 2.57 8.21
C GLU A 117 -1.92 2.47 7.40
N GLN A 118 -3.02 2.10 8.04
CA GLN A 118 -4.30 1.83 7.41
C GLN A 118 -4.84 3.03 6.61
N LEU A 119 -5.56 2.72 5.55
CA LEU A 119 -6.41 3.67 4.83
C LEU A 119 -7.84 3.53 5.34
N ILE A 120 -8.44 4.63 5.78
CA ILE A 120 -9.81 4.67 6.30
C ILE A 120 -10.69 5.39 5.28
N SER A 121 -11.69 4.70 4.73
CA SER A 121 -12.68 5.27 3.83
C SER A 121 -13.88 5.76 4.64
N ALA A 122 -13.84 7.03 5.08
CA ALA A 122 -14.89 7.63 5.91
C ALA A 122 -16.19 7.82 5.14
N GLY A 123 -17.32 7.86 5.83
CA GLY A 123 -18.63 8.06 5.23
C GLY A 123 -18.70 9.28 4.32
N GLY A 124 -19.30 9.09 3.15
CA GLY A 124 -19.40 10.11 2.11
C GLY A 124 -18.13 10.39 1.33
N SER A 125 -16.99 9.76 1.64
CA SER A 125 -15.79 9.84 0.80
C SER A 125 -15.96 9.02 -0.49
N ASP A 126 -15.26 9.41 -1.55
CA ASP A 126 -15.08 8.65 -2.78
C ASP A 126 -13.59 8.67 -3.12
N LEU A 127 -12.92 7.53 -2.98
CA LEU A 127 -11.48 7.41 -3.17
C LEU A 127 -11.14 6.28 -4.14
N THR A 128 -10.31 6.61 -5.12
CA THR A 128 -9.64 5.63 -5.96
C THR A 128 -8.16 5.56 -5.59
N VAL A 129 -7.72 4.38 -5.20
CA VAL A 129 -6.31 4.06 -4.94
C VAL A 129 -5.78 3.18 -6.05
N THR A 130 -4.64 3.52 -6.62
CA THR A 130 -3.96 2.69 -7.61
C THR A 130 -2.53 2.44 -7.15
N THR A 131 -2.18 1.19 -6.88
CA THR A 131 -0.82 0.78 -6.55
C THR A 131 -0.24 -0.01 -7.72
N SER A 132 0.84 0.49 -8.32
CA SER A 132 1.57 -0.16 -9.40
C SER A 132 2.96 -0.53 -8.93
N VAL A 133 3.33 -1.80 -9.10
CA VAL A 133 4.60 -2.36 -8.64
C VAL A 133 5.33 -3.01 -9.80
N ASP A 134 6.53 -2.53 -10.08
CA ASP A 134 7.45 -3.09 -11.08
C ASP A 134 8.74 -3.57 -10.40
N LEU A 135 9.03 -4.85 -10.51
CA LEU A 135 10.16 -5.52 -9.89
C LEU A 135 11.07 -6.14 -10.94
N ALA A 136 12.39 -6.04 -10.74
CA ALA A 136 13.36 -6.87 -11.42
C ALA A 136 13.32 -8.32 -10.91
N ALA A 137 13.93 -9.26 -11.63
CA ALA A 137 13.86 -10.70 -11.32
C ALA A 137 14.45 -11.06 -9.94
N GLY A 138 15.54 -10.40 -9.53
CA GLY A 138 16.21 -10.60 -8.23
C GLY A 138 15.70 -9.71 -7.10
N ALA A 139 14.69 -8.89 -7.34
CA ALA A 139 14.12 -7.96 -6.37
C ALA A 139 13.40 -8.67 -5.21
N ARG A 140 13.35 -8.01 -4.06
CA ARG A 140 12.59 -8.44 -2.87
C ARG A 140 11.56 -7.39 -2.51
N LEU A 141 10.34 -7.83 -2.19
CA LEU A 141 9.26 -6.95 -1.77
C LEU A 141 8.50 -7.53 -0.58
N LEU A 142 8.21 -6.67 0.38
CA LEU A 142 7.11 -6.84 1.31
C LEU A 142 6.19 -5.61 1.20
N LEU A 143 5.00 -5.79 0.63
CA LEU A 143 3.98 -4.77 0.52
C LEU A 143 2.80 -5.14 1.41
N ARG A 144 2.31 -4.18 2.19
CA ARG A 144 1.08 -4.30 2.97
C ARG A 144 0.12 -3.19 2.64
N GLU A 145 -1.11 -3.54 2.37
CA GLU A 145 -2.23 -2.64 2.27
C GLU A 145 -3.33 -3.06 3.24
N GLU A 146 -3.88 -2.12 3.96
CA GLU A 146 -4.96 -2.32 4.91
C GLU A 146 -5.99 -1.22 4.74
N GLN A 147 -7.25 -1.60 4.48
CA GLN A 147 -8.36 -0.69 4.32
C GLN A 147 -9.37 -0.91 5.44
N VAL A 148 -9.84 0.19 6.03
CA VAL A 148 -10.90 0.23 7.03
C VAL A 148 -12.09 0.96 6.43
N LEU A 149 -13.24 0.29 6.40
CA LEU A 149 -14.44 0.75 5.73
C LEU A 149 -15.33 1.53 6.71
N GLY A 150 -15.20 2.86 6.69
CA GLY A 150 -15.84 3.78 7.62
C GLY A 150 -15.10 3.90 8.96
N ARG A 151 -15.36 4.98 9.67
CA ARG A 151 -14.96 5.16 11.07
C ARG A 151 -15.87 4.34 11.99
N ALA A 152 -15.56 4.30 13.29
CA ALA A 152 -16.38 3.60 14.26
C ALA A 152 -17.84 4.11 14.23
N GLY A 153 -18.80 3.20 14.00
CA GLY A 153 -20.24 3.52 13.95
C GLY A 153 -20.69 4.26 12.68
N GLU A 154 -19.84 4.36 11.66
CA GLU A 154 -20.11 5.08 10.42
C GLU A 154 -20.26 4.12 9.23
N GLU A 155 -21.13 4.46 8.30
CA GLU A 155 -21.20 3.76 7.01
C GLU A 155 -19.93 4.05 6.20
N PRO A 156 -19.44 3.10 5.37
CA PRO A 156 -18.24 3.32 4.56
C PRO A 156 -18.46 4.38 3.48
N GLY A 157 -17.39 5.07 3.13
CA GLY A 157 -17.29 5.77 1.86
C GLY A 157 -17.12 4.80 0.70
N ARG A 158 -17.20 5.30 -0.54
CA ARG A 158 -16.84 4.55 -1.73
C ARG A 158 -15.32 4.40 -1.81
N LEU A 159 -14.87 3.18 -1.99
CA LEU A 159 -13.46 2.86 -2.20
C LEU A 159 -13.29 1.98 -3.44
N THR A 160 -12.41 2.40 -4.35
CA THR A 160 -11.86 1.56 -5.40
C THR A 160 -10.37 1.43 -5.14
N SER A 161 -9.87 0.21 -4.95
CA SER A 161 -8.45 -0.06 -4.72
C SER A 161 -7.96 -1.09 -5.73
N ARG A 162 -7.00 -0.70 -6.58
CA ARG A 162 -6.38 -1.59 -7.58
C ARG A 162 -4.90 -1.75 -7.29
N LEU A 163 -4.46 -3.00 -7.26
CA LEU A 163 -3.05 -3.37 -7.13
C LEU A 163 -2.60 -4.16 -8.35
N THR A 164 -1.53 -3.70 -9.00
CA THR A 164 -0.86 -4.42 -10.07
C THR A 164 0.57 -4.74 -9.69
N LEU A 165 1.01 -5.98 -9.97
CA LEU A 165 2.39 -6.43 -9.78
C LEU A 165 2.94 -7.00 -11.07
N ARG A 166 4.12 -6.52 -11.46
CA ARG A 166 4.90 -7.06 -12.56
C ARG A 166 6.28 -7.47 -12.04
N ILE A 167 6.76 -8.61 -12.50
CA ILE A 167 8.13 -9.10 -12.21
C ILE A 167 8.78 -9.38 -13.55
N ASP A 168 9.92 -8.79 -13.82
CA ASP A 168 10.64 -8.89 -15.10
C ASP A 168 9.71 -8.61 -16.30
N GLY A 169 8.91 -7.54 -16.19
CA GLY A 169 7.95 -7.12 -17.20
C GLY A 169 6.69 -8.00 -17.35
N ARG A 170 6.61 -9.13 -16.64
CA ARG A 170 5.47 -10.06 -16.69
C ARG A 170 4.45 -9.73 -15.60
N GLY A 171 3.17 -9.67 -15.96
CA GLY A 171 2.08 -9.49 -14.98
C GLY A 171 1.95 -10.71 -14.08
N VAL A 172 1.99 -10.48 -12.76
CA VAL A 172 1.88 -11.52 -11.73
C VAL A 172 0.59 -11.38 -10.94
N LEU A 173 0.15 -10.14 -10.70
CA LEU A 173 -1.09 -9.82 -10.02
C LEU A 173 -1.73 -8.60 -10.67
N ASP A 174 -3.03 -8.65 -10.87
CA ASP A 174 -3.88 -7.49 -11.19
C ASP A 174 -5.23 -7.75 -10.54
N GLN A 175 -5.50 -7.02 -9.46
CA GLN A 175 -6.74 -7.17 -8.73
C GLN A 175 -7.33 -5.82 -8.37
N GLU A 176 -8.65 -5.77 -8.30
CA GLU A 176 -9.41 -4.59 -7.91
C GLU A 176 -10.43 -4.95 -6.83
N LEU A 177 -10.53 -4.10 -5.82
CA LEU A 177 -11.51 -4.16 -4.75
C LEU A 177 -12.40 -2.92 -4.83
N LEU A 178 -13.71 -3.13 -4.91
CA LEU A 178 -14.71 -2.06 -4.85
C LEU A 178 -15.60 -2.27 -3.62
N CYS A 179 -15.70 -1.25 -2.78
CA CYS A 179 -16.48 -1.27 -1.55
C CYS A 179 -17.29 0.01 -1.38
N GLY A 180 -18.37 -0.09 -0.62
CA GLY A 180 -19.20 1.05 -0.22
C GLY A 180 -20.24 1.45 -1.27
N PRO A 181 -20.80 2.66 -1.17
CA PRO A 181 -21.89 3.13 -2.04
C PRO A 181 -21.50 3.09 -3.53
N GLY A 182 -22.35 2.45 -4.36
CA GLY A 182 -22.11 2.30 -5.80
C GLY A 182 -21.16 1.17 -6.17
N ALA A 183 -20.64 0.39 -5.23
CA ALA A 183 -19.96 -0.87 -5.52
C ALA A 183 -20.97 -1.92 -6.03
N PRO A 184 -20.54 -2.93 -6.80
CA PRO A 184 -21.39 -4.04 -7.21
C PRO A 184 -22.06 -4.71 -6.00
N GLY A 185 -23.31 -5.11 -6.13
CA GLY A 185 -24.05 -5.77 -5.04
C GLY A 185 -23.32 -7.02 -4.52
N GLY A 186 -23.36 -7.23 -3.21
CA GLY A 186 -22.75 -8.39 -2.56
C GLY A 186 -21.27 -8.22 -2.17
N TRP A 187 -20.68 -7.04 -2.35
CA TRP A 187 -19.31 -6.77 -1.91
C TRP A 187 -19.11 -7.02 -0.39
N ASP A 188 -20.12 -6.74 0.41
CA ASP A 188 -20.16 -6.95 1.87
C ASP A 188 -20.78 -8.30 2.28
N GLY A 189 -21.30 -9.06 1.31
CA GLY A 189 -21.91 -10.37 1.52
C GLY A 189 -20.90 -11.49 1.83
N PRO A 190 -21.41 -12.71 2.08
CA PRO A 190 -20.58 -13.87 2.48
C PRO A 190 -19.46 -14.24 1.49
N ALA A 191 -19.68 -14.02 0.20
CA ALA A 191 -18.67 -14.27 -0.84
C ALA A 191 -17.69 -13.09 -1.04
N GLY A 192 -17.94 -11.96 -0.43
CA GLY A 192 -17.10 -10.76 -0.42
C GLY A 192 -16.41 -10.60 0.93
N LEU A 193 -16.77 -9.54 1.63
CA LEU A 193 -16.17 -9.22 2.93
C LEU A 193 -16.88 -9.86 4.14
N ALA A 194 -17.94 -10.64 3.92
CA ALA A 194 -18.72 -11.33 4.98
C ALA A 194 -19.14 -10.39 6.14
N GLY A 195 -19.51 -9.15 5.83
CA GLY A 195 -19.86 -8.13 6.80
C GLY A 195 -18.70 -7.51 7.57
N HIS A 196 -17.46 -7.91 7.27
CA HIS A 196 -16.28 -7.32 7.91
C HIS A 196 -15.99 -5.89 7.44
N ARG A 197 -15.40 -5.10 8.34
CA ARG A 197 -15.14 -3.67 8.13
C ARG A 197 -13.65 -3.38 7.87
N ALA A 198 -12.79 -4.36 7.95
CA ALA A 198 -11.39 -4.24 7.63
C ALA A 198 -10.99 -5.34 6.65
N VAL A 199 -10.29 -4.95 5.59
CA VAL A 199 -9.75 -5.84 4.56
C VAL A 199 -8.32 -5.47 4.28
N GLY A 200 -7.47 -6.45 4.04
CA GLY A 200 -6.05 -6.17 3.76
C GLY A 200 -5.36 -7.30 3.07
N GLN A 201 -4.16 -6.98 2.63
CA GLN A 201 -3.31 -7.91 1.90
C GLN A 201 -1.83 -7.67 2.15
N LEU A 202 -1.06 -8.75 2.00
CA LEU A 202 0.38 -8.72 1.85
C LEU A 202 0.77 -9.29 0.50
N VAL A 203 1.65 -8.61 -0.20
CA VAL A 203 2.39 -9.18 -1.32
C VAL A 203 3.83 -9.40 -0.87
N VAL A 204 4.27 -10.64 -0.94
CA VAL A 204 5.63 -11.05 -0.55
C VAL A 204 6.33 -11.59 -1.78
N VAL A 205 7.42 -10.95 -2.19
CA VAL A 205 8.26 -11.42 -3.29
C VAL A 205 9.64 -11.74 -2.75
N ARG A 206 10.04 -13.00 -2.92
CA ARG A 206 11.34 -13.53 -2.51
C ARG A 206 11.87 -14.44 -3.61
N PRO A 207 13.09 -14.25 -4.12
CA PRO A 207 13.64 -15.13 -5.17
C PRO A 207 13.55 -16.64 -4.85
N GLY A 208 13.66 -17.01 -3.56
CA GLY A 208 13.52 -18.40 -3.11
C GLY A 208 12.15 -19.03 -3.40
N PHE A 209 11.09 -18.24 -3.52
CA PHE A 209 9.75 -18.76 -3.87
C PHE A 209 9.66 -19.27 -5.30
N ALA A 210 10.65 -18.98 -6.16
CA ALA A 210 10.71 -19.59 -7.50
C ALA A 210 10.98 -21.10 -7.44
N THR A 211 11.72 -21.56 -6.43
CA THR A 211 12.08 -22.97 -6.23
C THR A 211 11.22 -23.64 -5.17
N GLU A 212 10.80 -22.90 -4.16
CA GLU A 212 10.02 -23.40 -3.04
C GLU A 212 8.85 -22.42 -2.75
N PRO A 213 7.79 -22.45 -3.58
CA PRO A 213 6.63 -21.59 -3.38
C PRO A 213 5.87 -21.98 -2.11
N PRO A 214 5.31 -21.02 -1.37
CA PRO A 214 4.49 -21.34 -0.21
C PRO A 214 3.23 -22.10 -0.62
N ALA A 215 2.80 -23.06 0.19
CA ALA A 215 1.58 -23.80 -0.04
C ALA A 215 0.34 -22.90 0.13
N ALA A 216 -0.63 -23.06 -0.81
CA ALA A 216 -1.93 -22.43 -0.66
C ALA A 216 -2.65 -23.00 0.57
N ARG A 217 -3.09 -22.13 1.48
CA ARG A 217 -3.80 -22.55 2.69
C ARG A 217 -4.67 -21.45 3.28
N VAL A 218 -5.70 -21.83 3.98
CA VAL A 218 -6.35 -20.98 4.98
C VAL A 218 -5.40 -20.89 6.18
N PHE A 219 -5.02 -19.69 6.57
CA PHE A 219 -4.11 -19.45 7.69
C PHE A 219 -4.86 -19.48 9.00
N GLU A 220 -5.91 -18.68 9.11
CA GLU A 220 -6.88 -18.63 10.19
C GLU A 220 -8.24 -18.25 9.59
N GLU A 221 -9.31 -18.27 10.39
CA GLU A 221 -10.59 -17.72 9.94
C GLU A 221 -10.44 -16.25 9.51
N GLY A 222 -10.79 -15.97 8.27
CA GLY A 222 -10.67 -14.66 7.63
C GLY A 222 -9.34 -14.37 6.95
N ALA A 223 -8.37 -15.31 6.91
CA ALA A 223 -7.10 -15.11 6.22
C ALA A 223 -6.68 -16.33 5.38
N ALA A 224 -6.07 -16.07 4.22
CA ALA A 224 -5.55 -17.10 3.34
C ALA A 224 -4.20 -16.69 2.74
N VAL A 225 -3.34 -17.70 2.54
CA VAL A 225 -2.07 -17.59 1.82
C VAL A 225 -2.22 -18.27 0.47
N MET A 226 -1.80 -17.59 -0.59
CA MET A 226 -1.87 -18.08 -1.96
C MET A 226 -0.53 -17.86 -2.68
N PRO A 227 0.09 -18.89 -3.27
CA PRO A 227 1.20 -18.67 -4.20
C PRO A 227 0.69 -17.92 -5.44
N LEU A 228 1.50 -17.02 -5.95
CA LEU A 228 1.27 -16.37 -7.24
C LEU A 228 2.16 -16.96 -8.32
N ALA A 229 1.92 -16.58 -9.57
CA ALA A 229 2.84 -16.91 -10.65
C ALA A 229 4.22 -16.27 -10.38
N GLY A 230 5.29 -17.07 -10.43
CA GLY A 230 6.67 -16.60 -10.15
C GLY A 230 7.00 -16.59 -8.66
N PRO A 231 8.05 -15.85 -8.25
CA PRO A 231 8.60 -15.88 -6.89
C PRO A 231 7.79 -15.04 -5.89
N ALA A 232 6.46 -15.18 -5.90
CA ALA A 232 5.57 -14.31 -5.16
C ALA A 232 4.47 -15.08 -4.41
N ALA A 233 4.00 -14.50 -3.31
CA ALA A 233 2.83 -14.94 -2.58
C ALA A 233 1.92 -13.75 -2.23
N LEU A 234 0.63 -14.01 -2.21
CA LEU A 234 -0.41 -13.12 -1.74
C LEU A 234 -1.02 -13.66 -0.47
N VAL A 235 -1.09 -12.84 0.57
CA VAL A 235 -1.95 -13.06 1.73
C VAL A 235 -3.12 -12.11 1.63
N THR A 236 -4.33 -12.61 1.77
CA THR A 236 -5.53 -11.78 1.92
C THR A 236 -6.17 -12.02 3.26
N ALA A 237 -6.73 -10.98 3.87
CA ALA A 237 -7.45 -11.11 5.13
C ALA A 237 -8.63 -10.15 5.21
N VAL A 238 -9.69 -10.59 5.90
CA VAL A 238 -10.83 -9.78 6.31
C VAL A 238 -11.01 -9.90 7.82
N ALA A 239 -11.43 -8.83 8.47
CA ALA A 239 -11.58 -8.80 9.92
C ALA A 239 -12.64 -7.76 10.35
N PRO A 240 -13.21 -7.89 11.57
CA PRO A 240 -14.15 -6.90 12.08
C PRO A 240 -13.52 -5.52 12.29
N ASP A 241 -12.22 -5.47 12.56
CA ASP A 241 -11.49 -4.23 12.84
C ASP A 241 -10.02 -4.28 12.40
N ALA A 242 -9.37 -3.13 12.39
CA ALA A 242 -7.98 -2.96 11.97
C ALA A 242 -6.97 -3.73 12.85
N LEU A 243 -7.22 -3.85 14.15
CA LEU A 243 -6.30 -4.57 15.06
C LEU A 243 -6.29 -6.07 14.77
N ARG A 244 -7.47 -6.66 14.60
CA ARG A 244 -7.60 -8.07 14.23
C ARG A 244 -7.02 -8.33 12.85
N LEU A 245 -7.29 -7.43 11.87
CA LEU A 245 -6.73 -7.51 10.53
C LEU A 245 -5.19 -7.53 10.58
N ARG A 246 -4.57 -6.59 11.29
CA ARG A 246 -3.11 -6.51 11.43
C ARG A 246 -2.52 -7.78 12.02
N ARG A 247 -3.16 -8.35 13.06
CA ARG A 247 -2.70 -9.60 13.67
C ARG A 247 -2.76 -10.79 12.71
N LEU A 248 -3.81 -10.89 11.89
CA LEU A 248 -3.93 -11.93 10.86
C LEU A 248 -2.82 -11.82 9.82
N LEU A 249 -2.58 -10.60 9.30
CA LEU A 249 -1.54 -10.36 8.32
C LEU A 249 -0.14 -10.64 8.88
N ASP A 250 0.16 -10.14 10.09
CA ASP A 250 1.47 -10.35 10.73
C ASP A 250 1.70 -11.84 11.06
N GLY A 251 0.68 -12.55 11.53
CA GLY A 251 0.77 -14.00 11.78
C GLY A 251 0.97 -14.80 10.50
N ALA A 252 0.24 -14.45 9.43
CA ALA A 252 0.42 -15.10 8.13
C ALA A 252 1.82 -14.82 7.55
N LEU A 253 2.34 -13.59 7.69
CA LEU A 253 3.70 -13.25 7.27
C LEU A 253 4.74 -14.10 8.01
N ALA A 254 4.65 -14.19 9.34
CA ALA A 254 5.56 -15.02 10.16
C ALA A 254 5.53 -16.51 9.77
N SER A 255 4.45 -16.99 9.18
CA SER A 255 4.32 -18.38 8.70
C SER A 255 4.91 -18.61 7.31
N LEU A 256 5.41 -17.56 6.65
CA LEU A 256 6.13 -17.62 5.37
C LEU A 256 7.66 -17.62 5.54
N ASP A 257 8.16 -17.43 6.74
CA ASP A 257 9.58 -17.55 7.11
C ASP A 257 9.89 -18.99 7.47
#